data_c4644e9d3d72701f019d137efe5e8a73
#
_entry.id   c4644e9d3d72701f019d137efe5e8a73
#
_cell.length_a   1.000
_cell.length_b   1.000
_cell.length_c   1.000
_cell.angle_alpha   90.00
_cell.angle_beta   90.00
_cell.angle_gamma   90.00
#
_symmetry.space_group_name_H-M   'P 1'
#
loop_
_entity.id
_entity.type
_entity.pdbx_description
1 polymer ?
#
loop_
_entity_poly.entity_id
_entity_poly.type
_entity_poly.pdbx_seq_one_letter_code
_entity_poly.pdbx_strand_id
1 'polypeptide(L)'
;RVRRQRQMCIRDRDIRDHYGLTQCVIDEGKKIFKEIEKLPLETVLQVEGKVLAREKDTINKNLNTGEIEVGIEKFKILARTKELPLPVFSDQEYSEEIRLKYRFLDLRRNKIHSNVILRSKIISFIRSEMQKYGFLEYQTPILTSSSPEGARDFLVPSRLNPGKFYALPQAPQQFKQLIMVSGFDKYFQIAPCFRDEDARADRSPGEFYQLDLEMSFVEQEDVFKIVEELFVNLFKKFSSKKLLHEKFPRI
;
A
#
# COMPACT_ATOMS: atom_id res chain seq x y z
N ARG A 1 10.32 -43.06 -1.85
CA ARG A 1 11.75 -43.15 -2.27
C ARG A 1 12.05 -42.18 -3.45
N VAL A 2 11.17 -42.02 -4.39
CA VAL A 2 11.35 -41.10 -5.54
C VAL A 2 11.44 -39.62 -5.10
N ARG A 3 10.72 -39.22 -4.08
CA ARG A 3 10.74 -37.85 -3.53
C ARG A 3 12.12 -37.42 -2.98
N ARG A 4 12.86 -38.32 -2.36
CA ARG A 4 14.19 -37.99 -1.81
C ARG A 4 15.26 -37.86 -2.91
N GLN A 5 15.18 -38.63 -3.98
CA GLN A 5 16.15 -38.54 -5.08
C GLN A 5 15.99 -37.23 -5.91
N ARG A 6 14.75 -36.77 -6.13
CA ARG A 6 14.54 -35.47 -6.85
C ARG A 6 14.98 -34.26 -6.03
N GLN A 7 14.81 -34.28 -4.71
CA GLN A 7 15.30 -33.23 -3.81
C GLN A 7 16.82 -33.12 -3.72
N MET A 8 17.56 -34.16 -4.08
CA MET A 8 19.03 -34.19 -4.06
C MET A 8 19.66 -33.69 -5.38
N CYS A 9 18.94 -33.72 -6.50
CA CYS A 9 19.47 -33.42 -7.83
C CYS A 9 19.01 -32.12 -8.45
N ILE A 10 18.08 -31.38 -7.81
CA ILE A 10 17.49 -30.15 -8.34
C ILE A 10 17.43 -29.13 -7.21
N ARG A 11 17.98 -27.94 -7.44
CA ARG A 11 17.80 -26.82 -6.52
C ARG A 11 16.75 -25.86 -7.05
N ASP A 12 15.85 -25.50 -6.16
CA ASP A 12 14.75 -24.59 -6.41
C ASP A 12 15.13 -23.18 -5.99
N ARG A 13 14.79 -22.22 -6.82
CA ARG A 13 14.87 -20.79 -6.52
C ARG A 13 13.55 -20.14 -6.91
N ASP A 14 12.99 -19.40 -6.00
CA ASP A 14 11.83 -18.58 -6.32
C ASP A 14 12.30 -17.25 -6.90
N ILE A 15 11.88 -16.95 -8.12
CA ILE A 15 12.07 -15.65 -8.74
C ILE A 15 10.79 -14.86 -8.61
N ARG A 16 10.91 -13.62 -8.13
CA ARG A 16 9.80 -12.70 -7.97
C ARG A 16 9.87 -11.57 -9.00
N ASP A 17 8.77 -11.36 -9.67
CA ASP A 17 8.52 -10.19 -10.50
C ASP A 17 7.24 -9.46 -10.05
N HIS A 18 6.72 -8.55 -10.88
CA HIS A 18 5.49 -7.83 -10.60
C HIS A 18 4.21 -8.67 -10.78
N TYR A 19 4.30 -9.85 -11.37
CA TYR A 19 3.19 -10.80 -11.49
C TYR A 19 3.14 -11.79 -10.32
N GLY A 20 4.21 -11.94 -9.57
CA GLY A 20 4.27 -12.83 -8.42
C GLY A 20 5.56 -13.62 -8.29
N LEU A 21 5.45 -14.82 -7.73
CA LEU A 21 6.55 -15.76 -7.51
C LEU A 21 6.46 -16.89 -8.51
N THR A 22 7.58 -17.20 -9.18
CA THR A 22 7.70 -18.37 -10.05
C THR A 22 8.89 -19.20 -9.62
N GLN A 23 8.66 -20.48 -9.39
CA GLN A 23 9.73 -21.41 -9.07
C GLN A 23 10.57 -21.72 -10.29
N CYS A 24 11.89 -21.61 -10.13
CA CYS A 24 12.87 -21.96 -11.13
C CYS A 24 13.71 -23.14 -10.65
N VAL A 25 13.96 -24.08 -11.54
CA VAL A 25 14.71 -25.31 -11.23
C VAL A 25 15.96 -25.40 -12.10
N ILE A 26 17.02 -25.98 -11.53
CA ILE A 26 18.31 -26.14 -12.21
C ILE A 26 18.84 -27.53 -11.89
N ASP A 27 19.29 -28.25 -12.91
CA ASP A 27 19.96 -29.52 -12.76
C ASP A 27 21.38 -29.34 -12.20
N GLU A 28 21.76 -30.13 -11.21
CA GLU A 28 23.10 -30.08 -10.58
C GLU A 28 24.25 -30.33 -11.58
N GLY A 29 24.00 -31.06 -12.65
CA GLY A 29 24.99 -31.31 -13.71
C GLY A 29 25.34 -30.11 -14.58
N LYS A 30 24.59 -29.02 -14.51
CA LYS A 30 24.85 -27.82 -15.29
C LYS A 30 25.92 -26.93 -14.62
N LYS A 31 26.85 -26.39 -15.41
CA LYS A 31 27.90 -25.46 -14.90
C LYS A 31 27.34 -24.26 -14.14
N ILE A 32 26.18 -23.78 -14.57
CA ILE A 32 25.46 -22.62 -13.98
C ILE A 32 24.94 -22.89 -12.56
N PHE A 33 24.79 -24.14 -12.16
CA PHE A 33 24.27 -24.51 -10.85
C PHE A 33 25.11 -23.92 -9.69
N LYS A 34 26.44 -24.12 -9.74
CA LYS A 34 27.38 -23.63 -8.72
C LYS A 34 27.43 -22.11 -8.57
N GLU A 35 27.14 -21.40 -9.65
CA GLU A 35 27.11 -19.94 -9.64
C GLU A 35 25.81 -19.43 -8.99
N ILE A 36 24.67 -19.99 -9.39
CA ILE A 36 23.35 -19.62 -8.84
C ILE A 36 23.25 -20.00 -7.35
N GLU A 37 23.83 -21.13 -6.95
CA GLU A 37 23.83 -21.59 -5.56
C GLU A 37 24.48 -20.55 -4.61
N LYS A 38 25.52 -19.87 -5.06
CA LYS A 38 26.28 -18.89 -4.27
C LYS A 38 25.70 -17.48 -4.29
N LEU A 39 24.62 -17.25 -5.05
CA LEU A 39 24.02 -15.92 -5.11
C LEU A 39 23.26 -15.58 -3.83
N PRO A 40 23.50 -14.40 -3.26
CA PRO A 40 22.70 -13.87 -2.16
C PRO A 40 21.23 -13.77 -2.56
N LEU A 41 20.34 -13.87 -1.56
CA LEU A 41 18.92 -13.59 -1.74
C LEU A 41 18.73 -12.16 -2.26
N GLU A 42 17.65 -11.93 -3.00
CA GLU A 42 17.30 -10.63 -3.61
C GLU A 42 18.30 -10.14 -4.69
N THR A 43 19.20 -11.01 -5.17
CA THR A 43 19.99 -10.70 -6.38
C THR A 43 19.05 -10.60 -7.58
N VAL A 44 19.17 -9.53 -8.36
CA VAL A 44 18.37 -9.32 -9.57
C VAL A 44 18.94 -10.13 -10.72
N LEU A 45 18.11 -11.00 -11.28
CA LEU A 45 18.51 -11.93 -12.35
C LEU A 45 17.62 -11.75 -13.57
N GLN A 46 18.20 -11.97 -14.73
CA GLN A 46 17.48 -12.34 -15.95
C GLN A 46 17.66 -13.83 -16.18
N VAL A 47 16.56 -14.55 -16.37
CA VAL A 47 16.56 -16.00 -16.58
C VAL A 47 15.92 -16.32 -17.92
N GLU A 48 16.55 -17.22 -18.66
CA GLU A 48 15.99 -17.83 -19.87
C GLU A 48 15.89 -19.34 -19.64
N GLY A 49 14.74 -19.92 -19.99
CA GLY A 49 14.50 -21.33 -19.75
C GLY A 49 13.17 -21.81 -20.33
N LYS A 50 12.90 -23.10 -20.12
CA LYS A 50 11.66 -23.74 -20.55
C LYS A 50 10.64 -23.78 -19.41
N VAL A 51 9.41 -23.45 -19.72
CA VAL A 51 8.29 -23.64 -18.81
C VAL A 51 7.91 -25.13 -18.84
N LEU A 52 7.88 -25.73 -17.67
CA LEU A 52 7.59 -27.15 -17.44
C LEU A 52 6.34 -27.25 -16.58
N ALA A 53 5.45 -28.18 -16.90
CA ALA A 53 4.35 -28.52 -16.01
C ALA A 53 4.88 -29.33 -14.84
N ARG A 54 4.41 -29.02 -13.63
CA ARG A 54 4.73 -29.81 -12.44
C ARG A 54 3.95 -31.10 -12.41
N GLU A 55 4.55 -32.13 -11.83
CA GLU A 55 3.83 -33.35 -11.52
C GLU A 55 2.76 -33.08 -10.45
N LYS A 56 1.67 -33.84 -10.49
CA LYS A 56 0.51 -33.65 -9.59
C LYS A 56 0.90 -33.55 -8.11
N ASP A 57 1.92 -34.29 -7.69
CA ASP A 57 2.39 -34.35 -6.29
C ASP A 57 3.27 -33.16 -5.91
N THR A 58 3.77 -32.38 -6.88
CA THR A 58 4.68 -31.25 -6.67
C THR A 58 4.00 -29.90 -6.89
N ILE A 59 2.72 -29.89 -7.25
CA ILE A 59 1.91 -28.67 -7.41
C ILE A 59 1.89 -27.89 -6.09
N ASN A 60 2.31 -26.63 -6.13
CA ASN A 60 2.27 -25.73 -4.97
C ASN A 60 1.04 -24.82 -5.03
N LYS A 61 -0.01 -25.19 -4.32
CA LYS A 61 -1.28 -24.45 -4.28
C LYS A 61 -1.17 -23.05 -3.64
N ASN A 62 -0.05 -22.72 -3.00
CA ASN A 62 0.20 -21.41 -2.38
C ASN A 62 0.79 -20.38 -3.36
N LEU A 63 1.16 -20.81 -4.56
CA LEU A 63 1.67 -19.94 -5.62
C LEU A 63 0.67 -19.86 -6.77
N ASN A 64 0.46 -18.66 -7.30
CA ASN A 64 -0.38 -18.47 -8.50
C ASN A 64 0.17 -19.22 -9.72
N THR A 65 1.49 -19.42 -9.77
CA THR A 65 2.21 -20.18 -10.80
C THR A 65 2.52 -21.61 -10.38
N GLY A 66 1.85 -22.10 -9.34
CA GLY A 66 2.21 -23.35 -8.66
C GLY A 66 2.06 -24.64 -9.46
N GLU A 67 1.40 -24.59 -10.65
CA GLU A 67 1.26 -25.71 -11.58
C GLU A 67 2.44 -25.83 -12.55
N ILE A 68 3.30 -24.81 -12.61
CA ILE A 68 4.44 -24.74 -13.52
C ILE A 68 5.73 -24.44 -12.77
N GLU A 69 6.85 -24.73 -13.43
CA GLU A 69 8.19 -24.33 -13.03
C GLU A 69 9.01 -23.94 -14.26
N VAL A 70 10.07 -23.16 -14.08
CA VAL A 70 10.96 -22.76 -15.18
C VAL A 70 12.28 -23.50 -15.06
N GLY A 71 12.54 -24.41 -15.99
CA GLY A 71 13.86 -25.07 -16.12
C GLY A 71 14.89 -24.09 -16.68
N ILE A 72 15.83 -23.61 -15.85
CA ILE A 72 16.81 -22.59 -16.25
C ILE A 72 17.83 -23.19 -17.25
N GLU A 73 17.95 -22.54 -18.41
CA GLU A 73 18.97 -22.84 -19.42
C GLU A 73 20.11 -21.82 -19.39
N LYS A 74 19.78 -20.54 -19.22
CA LYS A 74 20.73 -19.43 -19.11
C LYS A 74 20.28 -18.44 -18.04
N PHE A 75 21.25 -17.74 -17.45
CA PHE A 75 20.97 -16.62 -16.57
C PHE A 75 22.00 -15.52 -16.70
N LYS A 76 21.60 -14.31 -16.34
CA LYS A 76 22.48 -13.14 -16.26
C LYS A 76 22.21 -12.42 -14.95
N ILE A 77 23.27 -12.10 -14.20
CA ILE A 77 23.18 -11.25 -13.02
C ILE A 77 23.07 -9.80 -13.49
N LEU A 78 21.93 -9.16 -13.19
CA LEU A 78 21.70 -7.75 -13.49
C LEU A 78 22.21 -6.85 -12.37
N ALA A 79 21.94 -7.24 -11.10
CA ALA A 79 22.47 -6.55 -9.94
C ALA A 79 22.65 -7.54 -8.78
N ARG A 80 23.85 -7.55 -8.19
CA ARG A 80 24.17 -8.42 -7.05
C ARG A 80 23.84 -7.70 -5.74
N THR A 81 23.16 -8.39 -4.85
CA THR A 81 22.82 -7.88 -3.53
C THR A 81 23.95 -8.12 -2.53
N LYS A 82 24.09 -7.24 -1.56
CA LYS A 82 24.82 -7.48 -0.31
C LYS A 82 23.91 -8.16 0.69
N GLU A 83 24.45 -8.54 1.85
CA GLU A 83 23.64 -9.04 2.97
C GLU A 83 22.55 -8.01 3.35
N LEU A 84 21.31 -8.48 3.45
CA LEU A 84 20.16 -7.64 3.75
C LEU A 84 20.02 -7.42 5.25
N PRO A 85 19.94 -6.18 5.72
CA PRO A 85 19.72 -5.88 7.14
C PRO A 85 18.32 -6.26 7.62
N LEU A 86 17.38 -6.46 6.70
CA LEU A 86 16.01 -6.87 6.95
C LEU A 86 15.60 -7.92 5.91
N PRO A 87 15.45 -9.21 6.26
CA PRO A 87 14.93 -10.23 5.36
C PRO A 87 13.52 -9.92 4.88
N VAL A 88 13.32 -10.00 3.56
CA VAL A 88 12.04 -9.64 2.92
C VAL A 88 11.00 -10.77 3.02
N PHE A 89 11.46 -12.03 3.06
CA PHE A 89 10.61 -13.23 3.05
C PHE A 89 10.37 -13.85 4.44
N SER A 90 10.84 -13.21 5.49
CA SER A 90 10.69 -13.70 6.85
C SER A 90 9.45 -13.08 7.50
N ASP A 91 8.67 -13.90 8.20
CA ASP A 91 7.59 -13.44 9.09
C ASP A 91 8.13 -12.96 10.45
N GLN A 92 9.46 -13.00 10.64
CA GLN A 92 10.11 -12.51 11.85
C GLN A 92 9.75 -11.04 12.10
N GLU A 93 9.40 -10.74 13.32
CA GLU A 93 9.17 -9.35 13.74
C GLU A 93 10.52 -8.64 13.98
N TYR A 94 10.59 -7.40 13.53
CA TYR A 94 11.74 -6.51 13.71
C TYR A 94 11.27 -5.27 14.45
N SER A 95 12.21 -4.64 15.18
CA SER A 95 11.93 -3.37 15.85
C SER A 95 11.47 -2.32 14.85
N GLU A 96 10.63 -1.41 15.30
CA GLU A 96 10.13 -0.32 14.45
C GLU A 96 11.26 0.53 13.89
N GLU A 97 12.30 0.77 14.68
CA GLU A 97 13.50 1.53 14.27
C GLU A 97 14.15 0.91 13.02
N ILE A 98 14.40 -0.40 13.02
CA ILE A 98 15.00 -1.11 11.88
C ILE A 98 14.06 -1.06 10.67
N ARG A 99 12.76 -1.25 10.89
CA ARG A 99 11.75 -1.22 9.83
C ARG A 99 11.61 0.17 9.20
N LEU A 100 11.70 1.23 9.98
CA LEU A 100 11.69 2.61 9.48
C LEU A 100 12.99 2.96 8.77
N LYS A 101 14.15 2.57 9.33
CA LYS A 101 15.46 2.81 8.70
C LYS A 101 15.58 2.14 7.34
N TYR A 102 15.06 0.93 7.19
CA TYR A 102 15.07 0.16 5.94
C TYR A 102 13.68 0.01 5.35
N ARG A 103 12.89 1.09 5.37
CA ARG A 103 11.48 1.09 4.97
C ARG A 103 11.24 0.52 3.58
N PHE A 104 12.13 0.74 2.63
CA PHE A 104 12.07 0.18 1.28
C PHE A 104 12.15 -1.35 1.25
N LEU A 105 12.82 -2.00 2.21
CA LEU A 105 12.80 -3.46 2.37
C LEU A 105 11.53 -3.92 3.11
N ASP A 106 11.12 -3.23 4.16
CA ASP A 106 9.91 -3.54 4.91
C ASP A 106 8.65 -3.48 4.02
N LEU A 107 8.58 -2.52 3.09
CA LEU A 107 7.50 -2.41 2.12
C LEU A 107 7.42 -3.59 1.13
N ARG A 108 8.46 -4.39 1.00
CA ARG A 108 8.48 -5.61 0.18
C ARG A 108 7.96 -6.84 0.93
N ARG A 109 7.82 -6.78 2.25
CA ARG A 109 7.28 -7.87 3.06
C ARG A 109 5.79 -8.02 2.78
N ASN A 110 5.32 -9.26 2.62
CA ASN A 110 3.97 -9.57 2.15
C ASN A 110 2.87 -8.82 2.89
N LYS A 111 2.90 -8.79 4.23
CA LYS A 111 1.91 -8.11 5.07
C LYS A 111 1.85 -6.61 4.77
N ILE A 112 3.01 -5.94 4.76
CA ILE A 112 3.08 -4.49 4.54
C ILE A 112 2.75 -4.14 3.09
N HIS A 113 3.29 -4.92 2.14
CA HIS A 113 2.99 -4.76 0.72
C HIS A 113 1.49 -4.88 0.44
N SER A 114 0.84 -5.90 0.98
CA SER A 114 -0.61 -6.11 0.83
C SER A 114 -1.41 -4.96 1.44
N ASN A 115 -0.99 -4.42 2.60
CA ASN A 115 -1.66 -3.27 3.22
C ASN A 115 -1.58 -2.01 2.35
N VAL A 116 -0.41 -1.76 1.72
CA VAL A 116 -0.25 -0.60 0.82
C VAL A 116 -1.13 -0.75 -0.42
N ILE A 117 -1.19 -1.96 -1.01
CA ILE A 117 -2.07 -2.25 -2.14
C ILE A 117 -3.55 -2.09 -1.74
N LEU A 118 -3.93 -2.63 -0.56
CA LEU A 118 -5.29 -2.51 -0.04
C LEU A 118 -5.67 -1.04 0.15
N ARG A 119 -4.80 -0.24 0.79
CA ARG A 119 -5.01 1.21 0.95
C ARG A 119 -5.24 1.91 -0.40
N SER A 120 -4.42 1.62 -1.40
CA SER A 120 -4.56 2.18 -2.75
C SER A 120 -5.93 1.83 -3.37
N LYS A 121 -6.34 0.56 -3.26
CA LYS A 121 -7.64 0.09 -3.76
C LYS A 121 -8.81 0.74 -3.02
N ILE A 122 -8.71 0.90 -1.71
CA ILE A 122 -9.74 1.58 -0.88
C ILE A 122 -9.88 3.03 -1.33
N ILE A 123 -8.78 3.78 -1.46
CA ILE A 123 -8.83 5.18 -1.90
C ILE A 123 -9.44 5.31 -3.29
N SER A 124 -9.03 4.46 -4.24
CA SER A 124 -9.60 4.45 -5.59
C SER A 124 -11.11 4.15 -5.57
N PHE A 125 -11.54 3.23 -4.73
CA PHE A 125 -12.95 2.89 -4.56
C PHE A 125 -13.75 4.05 -3.96
N ILE A 126 -13.25 4.68 -2.90
CA ILE A 126 -13.87 5.87 -2.29
C ILE A 126 -14.09 6.96 -3.34
N ARG A 127 -13.07 7.29 -4.15
CA ARG A 127 -13.20 8.25 -5.25
C ARG A 127 -14.31 7.88 -6.22
N SER A 128 -14.36 6.62 -6.63
CA SER A 128 -15.41 6.15 -7.54
C SER A 128 -16.81 6.25 -6.95
N GLU A 129 -16.99 5.91 -5.68
CA GLU A 129 -18.30 6.03 -5.01
C GLU A 129 -18.71 7.50 -4.82
N MET A 130 -17.79 8.36 -4.38
CA MET A 130 -18.08 9.80 -4.23
C MET A 130 -18.50 10.45 -5.57
N GLN A 131 -17.84 10.09 -6.67
CA GLN A 131 -18.22 10.54 -8.00
C GLN A 131 -19.62 10.04 -8.42
N LYS A 132 -19.99 8.79 -8.07
CA LYS A 132 -21.35 8.27 -8.31
C LYS A 132 -22.41 9.05 -7.54
N TYR A 133 -22.10 9.51 -6.33
CA TYR A 133 -22.98 10.35 -5.53
C TYR A 133 -23.04 11.81 -6.03
N GLY A 134 -22.33 12.11 -7.10
CA GLY A 134 -22.32 13.43 -7.73
C GLY A 134 -21.36 14.44 -7.09
N PHE A 135 -20.40 13.98 -6.31
CA PHE A 135 -19.38 14.86 -5.75
C PHE A 135 -18.28 15.14 -6.76
N LEU A 136 -17.76 16.36 -6.72
CA LEU A 136 -16.56 16.78 -7.44
C LEU A 136 -15.34 16.73 -6.53
N GLU A 137 -14.24 16.12 -7.00
CA GLU A 137 -12.98 16.12 -6.27
C GLU A 137 -12.22 17.41 -6.53
N TYR A 138 -11.92 18.15 -5.46
CA TYR A 138 -11.13 19.37 -5.47
C TYR A 138 -9.86 19.20 -4.67
N GLN A 139 -8.77 19.83 -5.11
CA GLN A 139 -7.53 19.91 -4.33
C GLN A 139 -7.34 21.33 -3.85
N THR A 140 -7.24 21.50 -2.53
CA THR A 140 -7.02 22.78 -1.88
C THR A 140 -5.53 23.03 -1.66
N PRO A 141 -5.11 24.31 -1.52
CA PRO A 141 -3.70 24.63 -1.26
C PRO A 141 -3.17 24.00 0.03
N ILE A 142 -1.91 23.52 -0.04
CA ILE A 142 -1.19 22.98 1.12
C ILE A 142 -0.39 24.08 1.83
N LEU A 143 0.22 25.01 1.09
CA LEU A 143 0.84 26.19 1.68
C LEU A 143 -0.23 27.27 1.87
N THR A 144 -0.68 27.47 3.10
CA THR A 144 -1.78 28.37 3.41
C THR A 144 -1.43 29.27 4.61
N SER A 145 -2.37 30.05 5.08
CA SER A 145 -2.29 30.78 6.34
C SER A 145 -2.73 29.89 7.50
N SER A 146 -2.30 30.23 8.70
CA SER A 146 -2.78 29.61 9.94
C SER A 146 -4.30 29.69 10.03
N SER A 147 -4.93 28.61 10.48
CA SER A 147 -6.37 28.53 10.74
C SER A 147 -6.65 28.16 12.20
N PRO A 148 -7.70 28.72 12.81
CA PRO A 148 -8.00 28.51 14.24
C PRO A 148 -8.73 27.16 14.46
N GLU A 149 -8.16 26.05 14.03
CA GLU A 149 -8.82 24.73 14.14
C GLU A 149 -8.48 23.93 15.41
N GLY A 150 -7.75 24.55 16.34
CA GLY A 150 -7.53 24.01 17.69
C GLY A 150 -6.28 23.17 17.88
N ALA A 151 -5.63 22.66 16.83
CA ALA A 151 -4.30 22.05 16.93
C ALA A 151 -3.19 23.10 16.69
N ARG A 152 -1.93 22.71 16.93
CA ARG A 152 -0.79 23.55 16.55
C ARG A 152 -0.46 23.34 15.07
N ASP A 153 -0.10 24.43 14.39
CA ASP A 153 0.27 24.42 12.99
C ASP A 153 1.74 24.01 12.80
N PHE A 154 2.03 23.24 11.76
CA PHE A 154 3.37 23.18 11.21
C PHE A 154 3.63 24.44 10.37
N LEU A 155 4.69 25.18 10.69
CA LEU A 155 5.03 26.43 10.04
C LEU A 155 6.16 26.27 9.03
N VAL A 156 6.01 26.87 7.86
CA VAL A 156 7.02 26.90 6.79
C VAL A 156 7.49 28.35 6.59
N PRO A 157 8.76 28.70 6.87
CA PRO A 157 9.26 30.06 6.70
C PRO A 157 9.18 30.51 5.24
N SER A 158 8.70 31.75 5.02
CA SER A 158 8.68 32.34 3.69
C SER A 158 10.05 32.90 3.32
N ARG A 159 10.65 32.42 2.24
CA ARG A 159 11.92 32.94 1.73
C ARG A 159 11.79 34.31 1.09
N LEU A 160 10.63 34.62 0.51
CA LEU A 160 10.35 35.87 -0.19
C LEU A 160 9.89 36.99 0.75
N ASN A 161 9.34 36.64 1.92
CA ASN A 161 8.82 37.59 2.90
C ASN A 161 9.47 37.32 4.27
N PRO A 162 10.61 37.92 4.59
CA PRO A 162 11.29 37.72 5.88
C PRO A 162 10.36 37.97 7.07
N GLY A 163 10.41 37.08 8.06
CA GLY A 163 9.55 37.16 9.25
C GLY A 163 8.12 36.67 9.07
N LYS A 164 7.73 36.23 7.86
CA LYS A 164 6.42 35.61 7.60
C LYS A 164 6.54 34.11 7.37
N PHE A 165 5.43 33.42 7.64
CA PHE A 165 5.33 31.96 7.54
C PHE A 165 4.08 31.56 6.79
N TYR A 166 4.17 30.44 6.07
CA TYR A 166 3.02 29.66 5.68
C TYR A 166 2.72 28.64 6.77
N ALA A 167 1.47 28.22 6.89
CA ALA A 167 1.06 27.09 7.69
C ALA A 167 0.67 25.90 6.81
N LEU A 168 0.91 24.67 7.27
CA LEU A 168 0.33 23.48 6.65
C LEU A 168 -1.10 23.29 7.18
N PRO A 169 -2.07 22.85 6.33
CA PRO A 169 -3.47 22.83 6.70
C PRO A 169 -3.75 21.73 7.73
N GLN A 170 -4.46 22.08 8.79
CA GLN A 170 -4.98 21.11 9.76
C GLN A 170 -6.18 20.33 9.19
N ALA A 171 -6.98 21.00 8.36
CA ALA A 171 -8.08 20.51 7.53
C ALA A 171 -8.41 21.57 6.47
N PRO A 172 -9.08 21.25 5.35
CA PRO A 172 -9.43 22.21 4.32
C PRO A 172 -10.69 23.03 4.64
N GLN A 173 -11.01 23.27 5.91
CA GLN A 173 -12.29 23.81 6.37
C GLN A 173 -12.67 25.16 5.72
N GLN A 174 -11.76 26.09 5.69
CA GLN A 174 -12.04 27.41 5.08
C GLN A 174 -12.21 27.31 3.56
N PHE A 175 -11.40 26.50 2.91
CA PHE A 175 -11.46 26.32 1.47
C PHE A 175 -12.74 25.63 1.02
N LYS A 176 -13.20 24.59 1.71
CA LYS A 176 -14.44 23.90 1.34
C LYS A 176 -15.67 24.82 1.49
N GLN A 177 -15.70 25.68 2.50
CA GLN A 177 -16.73 26.69 2.63
C GLN A 177 -16.72 27.67 1.46
N LEU A 178 -15.55 28.14 1.03
CA LEU A 178 -15.42 29.00 -0.15
C LEU A 178 -15.86 28.29 -1.44
N ILE A 179 -15.58 27.00 -1.58
CA ILE A 179 -16.05 26.19 -2.70
C ILE A 179 -17.58 26.14 -2.73
N MET A 180 -18.24 25.92 -1.57
CA MET A 180 -19.70 25.95 -1.49
C MET A 180 -20.26 27.33 -1.89
N VAL A 181 -19.69 28.42 -1.36
CA VAL A 181 -20.07 29.80 -1.73
C VAL A 181 -19.88 30.09 -3.23
N SER A 182 -18.92 29.41 -3.86
CA SER A 182 -18.66 29.53 -5.29
C SER A 182 -19.65 28.77 -6.19
N GLY A 183 -20.67 28.13 -5.60
CA GLY A 183 -21.75 27.46 -6.33
C GLY A 183 -21.51 25.99 -6.64
N PHE A 184 -20.58 25.33 -5.93
CA PHE A 184 -20.39 23.87 -6.00
C PHE A 184 -21.19 23.20 -4.89
N ASP A 185 -22.21 22.43 -5.23
CA ASP A 185 -23.13 21.84 -4.23
C ASP A 185 -22.59 20.61 -3.53
N LYS A 186 -21.62 19.92 -4.12
CA LYS A 186 -21.03 18.69 -3.56
C LYS A 186 -19.54 18.63 -3.83
N TYR A 187 -18.76 18.74 -2.80
CA TYR A 187 -17.30 18.70 -2.81
C TYR A 187 -16.79 17.50 -2.02
N PHE A 188 -15.70 16.89 -2.48
CA PHE A 188 -14.88 16.01 -1.64
C PHE A 188 -13.40 16.12 -1.98
N GLN A 189 -12.59 15.67 -1.06
CA GLN A 189 -11.13 15.58 -1.22
C GLN A 189 -10.57 14.46 -0.34
N ILE A 190 -9.55 13.75 -0.82
CA ILE A 190 -8.65 12.98 0.05
C ILE A 190 -7.57 13.94 0.52
N ALA A 191 -7.85 14.68 1.58
CA ALA A 191 -7.07 15.83 2.01
C ALA A 191 -5.87 15.42 2.88
N PRO A 192 -4.64 15.84 2.55
CA PRO A 192 -3.53 15.77 3.48
C PRO A 192 -3.75 16.79 4.61
N CYS A 193 -3.67 16.34 5.85
CA CYS A 193 -3.87 17.14 7.06
C CYS A 193 -2.65 17.03 7.96
N PHE A 194 -2.30 18.14 8.61
CA PHE A 194 -1.09 18.28 9.41
C PHE A 194 -1.44 18.87 10.77
N ARG A 195 -1.00 18.23 11.85
CA ARG A 195 -1.20 18.72 13.21
C ARG A 195 0.06 18.49 14.01
N ASP A 196 0.66 19.57 14.53
CA ASP A 196 1.86 19.51 15.37
C ASP A 196 1.46 19.18 16.80
N GLU A 197 1.08 17.92 16.99
CA GLU A 197 0.68 17.35 18.27
C GLU A 197 1.63 16.21 18.65
N ASP A 198 1.70 15.91 19.95
CA ASP A 198 2.52 14.82 20.45
C ASP A 198 2.06 13.49 19.83
N ALA A 199 2.97 12.83 19.15
CA ALA A 199 2.73 11.52 18.56
C ALA A 199 2.48 10.50 19.69
N ARG A 200 1.26 9.94 19.73
CA ARG A 200 0.92 8.83 20.62
C ARG A 200 0.91 7.54 19.81
N ALA A 201 1.33 6.45 20.44
CA ALA A 201 1.43 5.13 19.79
C ALA A 201 0.09 4.63 19.19
N ASP A 202 -1.04 5.13 19.71
CA ASP A 202 -2.41 4.76 19.32
C ASP A 202 -3.10 5.76 18.39
N ARG A 203 -2.40 6.85 17.98
CA ARG A 203 -2.96 7.92 17.15
C ARG A 203 -2.18 8.13 15.87
N SER A 204 -2.81 8.85 14.94
CA SER A 204 -2.16 9.28 13.70
C SER A 204 -0.90 10.09 13.99
N PRO A 205 0.16 9.91 13.19
CA PRO A 205 1.28 10.85 13.18
C PRO A 205 0.78 12.25 12.83
N GLY A 206 1.62 13.27 13.04
CA GLY A 206 1.27 14.66 12.71
C GLY A 206 0.83 14.92 11.28
N GLU A 207 1.06 13.96 10.36
CA GLU A 207 0.55 13.96 8.99
C GLU A 207 -0.41 12.77 8.78
N PHE A 208 -1.61 13.04 8.28
CA PHE A 208 -2.61 12.02 7.96
C PHE A 208 -3.52 12.46 6.82
N TYR A 209 -4.36 11.56 6.31
CA TYR A 209 -5.30 11.84 5.23
C TYR A 209 -6.73 11.71 5.72
N GLN A 210 -7.57 12.67 5.36
CA GLN A 210 -9.01 12.64 5.61
C GLN A 210 -9.78 12.48 4.30
N LEU A 211 -10.84 11.69 4.32
CA LEU A 211 -11.92 11.90 3.37
C LEU A 211 -12.71 13.11 3.89
N ASP A 212 -12.50 14.25 3.28
CA ASP A 212 -13.23 15.47 3.56
C ASP A 212 -14.32 15.68 2.53
N LEU A 213 -15.50 16.05 2.94
CA LEU A 213 -16.65 16.30 2.06
C LEU A 213 -17.51 17.45 2.60
N GLU A 214 -18.19 18.14 1.68
CA GLU A 214 -19.14 19.19 2.00
C GLU A 214 -20.30 19.17 1.01
N MET A 215 -21.50 19.49 1.49
CA MET A 215 -22.72 19.54 0.69
C MET A 215 -23.53 20.79 1.02
N SER A 216 -24.15 21.39 0.01
CA SER A 216 -25.10 22.49 0.15
C SER A 216 -26.54 21.96 0.23
N PHE A 217 -27.44 22.71 0.88
CA PHE A 217 -28.90 22.46 0.94
C PHE A 217 -29.27 21.10 1.52
N VAL A 218 -28.56 20.63 2.54
CA VAL A 218 -28.74 19.33 3.16
C VAL A 218 -28.88 19.44 4.68
N GLU A 219 -29.53 18.45 5.27
CA GLU A 219 -29.62 18.25 6.71
C GLU A 219 -28.67 17.14 7.18
N GLN A 220 -28.55 16.98 8.49
CA GLN A 220 -27.67 15.98 9.11
C GLN A 220 -27.91 14.57 8.59
N GLU A 221 -29.16 14.16 8.41
CA GLU A 221 -29.54 12.83 7.94
C GLU A 221 -29.11 12.56 6.50
N ASP A 222 -29.02 13.59 5.65
CA ASP A 222 -28.52 13.46 4.27
C ASP A 222 -27.03 13.11 4.27
N VAL A 223 -26.26 13.75 5.16
CA VAL A 223 -24.83 13.44 5.35
C VAL A 223 -24.67 12.00 5.86
N PHE A 224 -25.43 11.63 6.89
CA PHE A 224 -25.39 10.27 7.45
C PHE A 224 -25.71 9.22 6.40
N LYS A 225 -26.70 9.43 5.57
CA LYS A 225 -27.09 8.51 4.50
C LYS A 225 -25.94 8.22 3.53
N ILE A 226 -25.25 9.27 3.06
CA ILE A 226 -24.12 9.12 2.12
C ILE A 226 -22.95 8.41 2.79
N VAL A 227 -22.60 8.80 4.00
CA VAL A 227 -21.48 8.21 4.73
C VAL A 227 -21.78 6.73 5.06
N GLU A 228 -23.00 6.42 5.50
CA GLU A 228 -23.43 5.06 5.82
C GLU A 228 -23.37 4.16 4.58
N GLU A 229 -23.92 4.62 3.45
CA GLU A 229 -23.90 3.88 2.19
C GLU A 229 -22.46 3.64 1.69
N LEU A 230 -21.60 4.67 1.74
CA LEU A 230 -20.20 4.54 1.40
C LEU A 230 -19.49 3.48 2.24
N PHE A 231 -19.68 3.50 3.58
CA PHE A 231 -19.05 2.53 4.48
C PHE A 231 -19.59 1.12 4.25
N VAL A 232 -20.88 0.94 4.08
CA VAL A 232 -21.49 -0.37 3.78
C VAL A 232 -20.88 -0.96 2.51
N ASN A 233 -20.83 -0.18 1.44
CA ASN A 233 -20.25 -0.60 0.15
C ASN A 233 -18.76 -0.92 0.27
N LEU A 234 -18.01 -0.12 1.04
CA LEU A 234 -16.59 -0.33 1.29
C LEU A 234 -16.34 -1.64 2.06
N PHE A 235 -17.07 -1.86 3.15
CA PHE A 235 -16.92 -3.10 3.93
C PHE A 235 -17.36 -4.33 3.15
N LYS A 236 -18.45 -4.28 2.39
CA LYS A 236 -18.88 -5.38 1.51
C LYS A 236 -17.79 -5.75 0.49
N LYS A 237 -17.04 -4.77 -0.01
CA LYS A 237 -16.04 -4.99 -1.04
C LYS A 237 -14.69 -5.48 -0.51
N PHE A 238 -14.25 -4.98 0.64
CA PHE A 238 -12.88 -5.17 1.11
C PHE A 238 -12.74 -5.98 2.40
N SER A 239 -13.82 -6.16 3.16
CA SER A 239 -13.78 -6.93 4.40
C SER A 239 -14.15 -8.39 4.17
N SER A 240 -13.42 -9.29 4.83
CA SER A 240 -13.82 -10.70 4.95
C SER A 240 -14.87 -10.94 6.03
N LYS A 241 -15.15 -9.94 6.87
CA LYS A 241 -16.14 -10.00 7.96
C LYS A 241 -17.50 -9.56 7.45
N LYS A 242 -18.57 -10.19 7.95
CA LYS A 242 -19.94 -9.77 7.68
C LYS A 242 -20.30 -8.54 8.52
N LEU A 243 -21.02 -7.60 7.92
CA LEU A 243 -21.67 -6.53 8.67
C LEU A 243 -22.83 -7.12 9.49
N LEU A 244 -22.90 -6.75 10.75
CA LEU A 244 -24.03 -7.15 11.62
C LEU A 244 -25.32 -6.42 11.21
N HIS A 245 -25.18 -5.15 10.84
CA HIS A 245 -26.27 -4.30 10.40
C HIS A 245 -25.82 -3.48 9.19
N GLU A 246 -26.68 -3.31 8.19
CA GLU A 246 -26.43 -2.41 7.05
C GLU A 246 -26.83 -0.96 7.39
N LYS A 247 -27.69 -0.78 8.36
CA LYS A 247 -28.07 0.52 8.91
C LYS A 247 -27.40 0.70 10.27
N PHE A 248 -26.56 1.73 10.38
CA PHE A 248 -25.83 1.99 11.62
C PHE A 248 -26.75 2.62 12.67
N PRO A 249 -26.59 2.25 13.95
CA PRO A 249 -27.39 2.84 15.03
C PRO A 249 -27.06 4.32 15.17
N ARG A 250 -28.06 5.13 15.44
CA ARG A 250 -27.90 6.51 15.90
C ARG A 250 -27.69 6.48 17.41
N ILE A 251 -26.60 7.11 17.89
CA ILE A 251 -26.21 7.15 19.30
C ILE A 251 -26.32 8.59 19.78
#